data_ac3cf91ea16496b058473d1d28514476
#
_entry.id   ac3cf91ea16496b058473d1d28514476
#
_cell.length_a   1.000
_cell.length_b   1.000
_cell.length_c   1.000
_cell.angle_alpha   90.00
_cell.angle_beta   90.00
_cell.angle_gamma   90.00
#
_symmetry.space_group_name_H-M   'P 1'
#
loop_
_entity.id
_entity.type
_entity.pdbx_description
1 polymer ?
#
loop_
_entity_poly.entity_id
_entity_poly.type
_entity_poly.pdbx_seq_one_letter_code
_entity_poly.pdbx_strand_id
1 'polypeptide(L)'
;IRHLGLVDYQPTLEAMRRLTEERGPDTPDEIWLLQHPRVFTQGQAGKAEHVLAPGDIPVIKVERGGQVTYHGPGQLVGYLMLDLRRKNLGVRELVTAMEQSLVDLLALYGVDAAPKADAPGVYVGADKIASLGLRVRRGCSFHGLALNLDMDLEPFRRINPCGYAGLRMTQLSEHVSEPVDVAQVEQQLASVLRKRLGYDAA
;
A
#
# COMPACT_ATOMS: atom_id res chain seq x y z
N ILE A 1 -13.75 8.11 -1.42
CA ILE A 1 -12.60 7.70 -2.24
C ILE A 1 -12.13 8.90 -3.05
N ARG A 2 -10.81 9.07 -3.17
CA ARG A 2 -10.19 10.04 -4.09
C ARG A 2 -9.26 9.30 -5.04
N HIS A 3 -9.40 9.57 -6.33
CA HIS A 3 -8.57 9.04 -7.41
C HIS A 3 -7.60 10.15 -7.84
N LEU A 4 -6.32 10.00 -7.53
CA LEU A 4 -5.34 11.08 -7.68
C LEU A 4 -4.40 10.90 -8.88
N GLY A 5 -4.42 9.73 -9.53
CA GLY A 5 -3.52 9.42 -10.64
C GLY A 5 -2.04 9.33 -10.22
N LEU A 6 -1.15 9.74 -11.09
CA LEU A 6 0.29 9.78 -10.83
C LEU A 6 0.65 11.10 -10.13
N VAL A 7 1.07 11.04 -8.88
CA VAL A 7 1.38 12.21 -8.04
C VAL A 7 2.71 12.05 -7.30
N ASP A 8 3.42 13.14 -7.10
CA ASP A 8 4.69 13.15 -6.38
C ASP A 8 4.53 12.71 -4.92
N TYR A 9 5.52 11.96 -4.43
CA TYR A 9 5.47 11.36 -3.10
C TYR A 9 5.48 12.42 -1.99
N GLN A 10 6.41 13.37 -2.03
CA GLN A 10 6.61 14.34 -0.96
C GLN A 10 5.38 15.24 -0.72
N PRO A 11 4.78 15.87 -1.73
CA PRO A 11 3.54 16.65 -1.54
C PRO A 11 2.37 15.82 -1.02
N THR A 12 2.28 14.56 -1.48
CA THR A 12 1.23 13.63 -1.02
C THR A 12 1.41 13.26 0.45
N LEU A 13 2.64 13.00 0.88
CA LEU A 13 2.97 12.73 2.28
C LEU A 13 2.61 13.93 3.18
N GLU A 14 2.94 15.13 2.75
CA GLU A 14 2.61 16.37 3.48
C GLU A 14 1.09 16.57 3.58
N ALA A 15 0.35 16.28 2.52
CA ALA A 15 -1.10 16.34 2.51
C ALA A 15 -1.74 15.30 3.45
N MET A 16 -1.23 14.06 3.49
CA MET A 16 -1.70 13.04 4.45
C MET A 16 -1.45 13.46 5.89
N ARG A 17 -0.26 13.98 6.19
CA ARG A 17 0.12 14.48 7.53
C ARG A 17 -0.81 15.60 7.95
N ARG A 18 -1.01 16.60 7.09
CA ARG A 18 -1.90 17.74 7.36
C ARG A 18 -3.32 17.27 7.63
N LEU A 19 -3.91 16.42 6.78
CA LEU A 19 -5.25 15.88 7.00
C LEU A 19 -5.34 15.16 8.36
N THR A 20 -4.33 14.37 8.71
CA THR A 20 -4.30 13.61 9.97
C THR A 20 -4.16 14.52 11.19
N GLU A 21 -3.42 15.62 11.09
CA GLU A 21 -3.18 16.56 12.17
C GLU A 21 -4.35 17.53 12.39
N GLU A 22 -4.96 18.00 11.31
CA GLU A 22 -6.02 19.01 11.33
C GLU A 22 -7.42 18.41 11.50
N ARG A 23 -7.57 17.07 11.35
CA ARG A 23 -8.90 16.47 11.42
C ARG A 23 -9.57 16.63 12.78
N GLY A 24 -10.84 17.01 12.74
CA GLY A 24 -11.74 17.08 13.88
C GLY A 24 -12.73 15.90 13.92
N PRO A 25 -13.67 15.91 14.88
CA PRO A 25 -14.66 14.84 15.06
C PRO A 25 -15.51 14.58 13.80
N ASP A 26 -15.83 15.63 13.06
CA ASP A 26 -16.69 15.57 11.89
C ASP A 26 -15.94 15.43 10.56
N THR A 27 -14.60 15.40 10.60
CA THR A 27 -13.79 15.20 9.39
C THR A 27 -14.06 13.81 8.81
N PRO A 28 -14.48 13.70 7.55
CA PRO A 28 -14.75 12.40 6.93
C PRO A 28 -13.46 11.57 6.82
N ASP A 29 -13.63 10.25 6.80
CA ASP A 29 -12.57 9.33 6.44
C ASP A 29 -12.32 9.41 4.93
N GLU A 30 -11.05 9.32 4.54
CA GLU A 30 -10.66 9.34 3.15
C GLU A 30 -9.80 8.12 2.80
N ILE A 31 -10.01 7.57 1.61
CA ILE A 31 -9.12 6.61 0.97
C ILE A 31 -8.64 7.25 -0.32
N TRP A 32 -7.31 7.37 -0.48
CA TRP A 32 -6.70 7.91 -1.68
C TRP A 32 -6.07 6.79 -2.49
N LEU A 33 -6.45 6.66 -3.74
CA LEU A 33 -5.91 5.72 -4.71
C LEU A 33 -5.08 6.49 -5.73
N LEU A 34 -3.85 6.04 -5.95
CA LEU A 34 -2.87 6.80 -6.73
C LEU A 34 -1.69 5.93 -7.16
N GLN A 35 -0.80 6.52 -7.93
CA GLN A 35 0.53 6.01 -8.23
C GLN A 35 1.58 7.08 -7.90
N HIS A 36 2.83 6.68 -7.73
CA HIS A 36 3.95 7.58 -7.54
C HIS A 36 5.00 7.44 -8.65
N PRO A 37 5.74 8.50 -8.98
CA PRO A 37 7.04 8.38 -9.62
C PRO A 37 7.99 7.49 -8.81
N ARG A 38 9.08 7.05 -9.42
CA ARG A 38 10.07 6.17 -8.79
C ARG A 38 10.61 6.76 -7.48
N VAL A 39 10.43 6.06 -6.38
CA VAL A 39 10.88 6.47 -5.04
C VAL A 39 11.08 5.27 -4.13
N PHE A 40 12.16 5.26 -3.35
CA PHE A 40 12.30 4.37 -2.20
C PHE A 40 11.81 5.07 -0.94
N THR A 41 11.04 4.37 -0.11
CA THR A 41 10.63 4.88 1.20
C THR A 41 11.16 3.97 2.31
N GLN A 42 11.81 4.56 3.31
CA GLN A 42 12.27 3.86 4.51
C GLN A 42 11.29 4.14 5.65
N GLY A 43 10.62 3.10 6.13
CA GLY A 43 9.76 3.18 7.31
C GLY A 43 10.56 3.28 8.61
N GLN A 44 9.85 3.25 9.76
CA GLN A 44 10.45 3.41 11.09
C GLN A 44 11.48 2.32 11.46
N ALA A 45 11.32 1.11 10.97
CA ALA A 45 12.27 0.02 11.14
C ALA A 45 13.38 0.03 10.08
N GLY A 46 13.40 1.05 9.20
CA GLY A 46 14.32 1.15 8.08
C GLY A 46 15.77 1.29 8.51
N LYS A 47 16.62 0.39 8.04
CA LYS A 47 18.07 0.42 8.26
C LYS A 47 18.77 0.72 6.94
N ALA A 48 19.84 1.52 7.00
CA ALA A 48 20.61 1.90 5.81
C ALA A 48 21.19 0.68 5.07
N GLU A 49 21.54 -0.38 5.79
CA GLU A 49 22.07 -1.63 5.25
C GLU A 49 21.12 -2.36 4.28
N HIS A 50 19.82 -2.03 4.33
CA HIS A 50 18.81 -2.60 3.43
C HIS A 50 18.61 -1.79 2.14
N VAL A 51 19.26 -0.64 2.01
CA VAL A 51 19.33 0.15 0.77
C VAL A 51 20.66 -0.15 0.10
N LEU A 52 20.67 -1.09 -0.85
CA LEU A 52 21.91 -1.67 -1.39
C LEU A 52 22.53 -0.77 -2.47
N ALA A 53 21.72 -0.34 -3.44
CA ALA A 53 22.16 0.43 -4.59
C ALA A 53 21.03 1.32 -5.16
N PRO A 54 20.63 2.39 -4.47
CA PRO A 54 19.47 3.19 -4.88
C PRO A 54 19.67 3.89 -6.24
N GLY A 55 20.91 4.16 -6.63
CA GLY A 55 21.21 4.85 -7.88
C GLY A 55 20.64 6.27 -7.89
N ASP A 56 19.91 6.60 -8.97
CA ASP A 56 19.23 7.87 -9.19
C ASP A 56 17.85 8.00 -8.51
N ILE A 57 17.35 6.91 -7.93
CA ILE A 57 16.04 6.89 -7.29
C ILE A 57 16.11 7.53 -5.90
N PRO A 58 15.31 8.56 -5.60
CA PRO A 58 15.30 9.18 -4.28
C PRO A 58 14.96 8.19 -3.17
N VAL A 59 15.59 8.36 -2.00
CA VAL A 59 15.30 7.59 -0.78
C VAL A 59 14.75 8.54 0.27
N ILE A 60 13.49 8.35 0.67
CA ILE A 60 12.79 9.22 1.63
C ILE A 60 12.53 8.45 2.91
N LYS A 61 12.94 9.01 4.05
CA LYS A 61 12.60 8.48 5.38
C LYS A 61 11.19 8.93 5.76
N VAL A 62 10.39 7.99 6.23
CA VAL A 62 8.98 8.21 6.55
C VAL A 62 8.59 7.50 7.84
N GLU A 63 7.48 7.91 8.43
CA GLU A 63 6.99 7.42 9.72
C GLU A 63 6.10 6.17 9.64
N ARG A 64 5.79 5.64 8.45
CA ARG A 64 5.04 4.39 8.35
C ARG A 64 5.80 3.23 9.01
N GLY A 65 5.10 2.20 9.39
CA GLY A 65 5.72 0.95 9.85
C GLY A 65 6.54 0.27 8.76
N GLY A 66 7.38 -0.67 9.18
CA GLY A 66 8.17 -1.51 8.28
C GLY A 66 9.50 -0.91 7.85
N GLN A 67 10.16 -1.63 6.95
CA GLN A 67 11.48 -1.36 6.39
C GLN A 67 11.39 -0.54 5.09
N VAL A 68 12.43 -0.63 4.26
CA VAL A 68 12.46 -0.03 2.93
C VAL A 68 11.51 -0.72 1.96
N THR A 69 10.87 0.05 1.10
CA THR A 69 10.11 -0.44 -0.07
C THR A 69 10.32 0.51 -1.25
N TYR A 70 9.76 0.13 -2.40
CA TYR A 70 9.81 0.88 -3.64
C TYR A 70 8.41 1.20 -4.13
N HIS A 71 8.23 2.41 -4.65
CA HIS A 71 7.05 2.85 -5.39
C HIS A 71 7.48 3.34 -6.77
N GLY A 72 6.66 3.04 -7.76
CA GLY A 72 6.87 3.49 -9.15
C GLY A 72 5.61 3.37 -9.99
N PRO A 73 5.62 3.93 -11.23
CA PRO A 73 4.50 3.79 -12.16
C PRO A 73 4.14 2.32 -12.39
N GLY A 74 2.85 2.03 -12.48
CA GLY A 74 2.32 0.66 -12.59
C GLY A 74 2.08 -0.03 -11.25
N GLN A 75 2.33 0.66 -10.12
CA GLN A 75 1.95 0.20 -8.79
C GLN A 75 0.76 1.01 -8.28
N LEU A 76 -0.32 0.34 -7.89
CA LEU A 76 -1.48 0.99 -7.27
C LEU A 76 -1.24 1.15 -5.77
N VAL A 77 -1.23 2.39 -5.31
CA VAL A 77 -1.06 2.76 -3.90
C VAL A 77 -2.41 3.18 -3.32
N GLY A 78 -2.72 2.67 -2.13
CA GLY A 78 -3.91 3.04 -1.37
C GLY A 78 -3.53 3.61 -0.01
N TYR A 79 -3.84 4.89 0.24
CA TYR A 79 -3.67 5.54 1.54
C TYR A 79 -5.01 5.63 2.27
N LEU A 80 -5.03 5.16 3.52
CA LEU A 80 -6.24 5.04 4.32
C LEU A 80 -6.17 6.01 5.51
N MET A 81 -6.80 7.18 5.38
CA MET A 81 -6.91 8.19 6.44
C MET A 81 -8.24 8.04 7.18
N LEU A 82 -8.25 7.15 8.17
CA LEU A 82 -9.45 6.71 8.89
C LEU A 82 -9.37 7.10 10.36
N ASP A 83 -10.48 7.55 10.95
CA ASP A 83 -10.62 7.64 12.40
C ASP A 83 -10.99 6.26 12.96
N LEU A 84 -9.98 5.56 13.49
CA LEU A 84 -10.12 4.20 14.00
C LEU A 84 -10.96 4.14 15.27
N ARG A 85 -10.97 5.21 16.09
CA ARG A 85 -11.78 5.28 17.30
C ARG A 85 -13.25 5.39 16.95
N ARG A 86 -13.61 6.26 15.99
CA ARG A 86 -14.97 6.42 15.50
C ARG A 86 -15.49 5.10 14.88
N LYS A 87 -14.62 4.36 14.21
CA LYS A 87 -14.95 3.04 13.64
C LYS A 87 -14.90 1.89 14.64
N ASN A 88 -14.41 2.13 15.85
CA ASN A 88 -14.11 1.05 16.82
C ASN A 88 -13.26 -0.07 16.19
N LEU A 89 -12.23 0.32 15.45
CA LEU A 89 -11.38 -0.58 14.67
C LEU A 89 -9.96 -0.58 15.22
N GLY A 90 -9.43 -1.75 15.55
CA GLY A 90 -8.04 -1.93 15.96
C GLY A 90 -7.07 -1.87 14.78
N VAL A 91 -5.80 -1.55 15.06
CA VAL A 91 -4.75 -1.49 14.01
C VAL A 91 -4.58 -2.84 13.31
N ARG A 92 -4.59 -3.93 14.07
CA ARG A 92 -4.47 -5.29 13.51
C ARG A 92 -5.67 -5.64 12.62
N GLU A 93 -6.86 -5.26 13.04
CA GLU A 93 -8.08 -5.47 12.26
C GLU A 93 -8.04 -4.66 10.94
N LEU A 94 -7.51 -3.43 10.98
CA LEU A 94 -7.30 -2.64 9.76
C LEU A 94 -6.31 -3.32 8.81
N VAL A 95 -5.18 -3.83 9.33
CA VAL A 95 -4.21 -4.58 8.51
C VAL A 95 -4.87 -5.80 7.88
N THR A 96 -5.59 -6.60 8.66
CA THR A 96 -6.34 -7.76 8.15
C THR A 96 -7.36 -7.35 7.09
N ALA A 97 -8.09 -6.26 7.30
CA ALA A 97 -9.07 -5.77 6.32
C ALA A 97 -8.40 -5.37 4.99
N MET A 98 -7.23 -4.73 5.04
CA MET A 98 -6.46 -4.40 3.84
C MET A 98 -5.95 -5.65 3.12
N GLU A 99 -5.38 -6.62 3.85
CA GLU A 99 -4.89 -7.88 3.28
C GLU A 99 -6.03 -8.66 2.63
N GLN A 100 -7.15 -8.81 3.30
CA GLN A 100 -8.31 -9.50 2.76
C GLN A 100 -8.94 -8.77 1.57
N SER A 101 -8.91 -7.42 1.56
CA SER A 101 -9.35 -6.66 0.39
C SER A 101 -8.48 -6.93 -0.84
N LEU A 102 -7.17 -7.05 -0.65
CA LEU A 102 -6.25 -7.40 -1.72
C LEU A 102 -6.45 -8.84 -2.21
N VAL A 103 -6.68 -9.79 -1.30
CA VAL A 103 -6.98 -11.18 -1.64
C VAL A 103 -8.29 -11.26 -2.44
N ASP A 104 -9.36 -10.61 -1.98
CA ASP A 104 -10.65 -10.57 -2.69
C ASP A 104 -10.50 -9.94 -4.09
N LEU A 105 -9.74 -8.85 -4.20
CA LEU A 105 -9.46 -8.21 -5.49
C LEU A 105 -8.72 -9.15 -6.44
N LEU A 106 -7.64 -9.79 -5.97
CA LEU A 106 -6.83 -10.70 -6.79
C LEU A 106 -7.61 -11.94 -7.23
N ALA A 107 -8.54 -12.41 -6.40
CA ALA A 107 -9.44 -13.50 -6.75
C ALA A 107 -10.36 -13.16 -7.95
N LEU A 108 -10.72 -11.87 -8.16
CA LEU A 108 -11.47 -11.45 -9.36
C LEU A 108 -10.70 -11.70 -10.66
N TYR A 109 -9.37 -11.78 -10.56
CA TYR A 109 -8.45 -12.05 -11.67
C TYR A 109 -8.01 -13.52 -11.72
N GLY A 110 -8.59 -14.38 -10.88
CA GLY A 110 -8.22 -15.81 -10.80
C GLY A 110 -6.85 -16.05 -10.15
N VAL A 111 -6.32 -15.07 -9.42
CA VAL A 111 -5.02 -15.17 -8.75
C VAL A 111 -5.23 -15.62 -7.31
N ASP A 112 -4.68 -16.80 -6.98
CA ASP A 112 -4.69 -17.36 -5.62
C ASP A 112 -3.59 -16.70 -4.78
N ALA A 113 -4.00 -15.77 -3.92
CA ALA A 113 -3.10 -14.98 -3.09
C ALA A 113 -3.49 -15.08 -1.61
N ALA A 114 -2.51 -15.00 -0.73
CA ALA A 114 -2.73 -15.08 0.71
C ALA A 114 -1.78 -14.17 1.51
N PRO A 115 -2.20 -13.69 2.69
CA PRO A 115 -1.29 -13.04 3.64
C PRO A 115 -0.39 -14.10 4.31
N LYS A 116 0.71 -13.65 4.92
CA LYS A 116 1.59 -14.47 5.76
C LYS A 116 1.60 -13.93 7.19
N ALA A 117 1.53 -14.81 8.18
CA ALA A 117 1.41 -14.44 9.59
C ALA A 117 2.56 -13.55 10.09
N ASP A 118 3.81 -13.85 9.67
CA ASP A 118 5.01 -13.21 10.19
C ASP A 118 5.60 -12.14 9.24
N ALA A 119 4.94 -11.89 8.10
CA ALA A 119 5.44 -10.98 7.07
C ALA A 119 4.29 -10.21 6.42
N PRO A 120 3.85 -9.09 7.03
CA PRO A 120 2.71 -8.31 6.53
C PRO A 120 2.78 -8.03 5.04
N GLY A 121 1.67 -8.30 4.34
CA GLY A 121 1.55 -8.18 2.89
C GLY A 121 0.77 -9.34 2.30
N VAL A 122 0.61 -9.32 0.99
CA VAL A 122 -0.09 -10.37 0.24
C VAL A 122 0.88 -11.02 -0.74
N TYR A 123 0.78 -12.33 -0.85
CA TYR A 123 1.72 -13.18 -1.58
C TYR A 123 0.98 -14.10 -2.55
N VAL A 124 1.61 -14.35 -3.70
CA VAL A 124 1.25 -15.43 -4.61
C VAL A 124 2.33 -16.50 -4.49
N GLY A 125 2.00 -17.61 -3.86
CA GLY A 125 3.00 -18.60 -3.46
C GLY A 125 4.06 -18.00 -2.52
N ALA A 126 5.32 -17.99 -2.94
CA ALA A 126 6.42 -17.40 -2.17
C ALA A 126 6.63 -15.91 -2.43
N ASP A 127 6.16 -15.40 -3.55
CA ASP A 127 6.47 -14.07 -4.07
C ASP A 127 5.49 -13.01 -3.56
N LYS A 128 6.00 -11.85 -3.18
CA LYS A 128 5.18 -10.77 -2.63
C LYS A 128 4.60 -9.91 -3.73
N ILE A 129 3.27 -9.79 -3.78
CA ILE A 129 2.56 -8.97 -4.76
C ILE A 129 2.11 -7.62 -4.19
N ALA A 130 1.87 -7.55 -2.87
CA ALA A 130 1.47 -6.30 -2.22
C ALA A 130 2.15 -6.11 -0.87
N SER A 131 2.50 -4.87 -0.58
CA SER A 131 3.12 -4.43 0.66
C SER A 131 2.17 -3.57 1.47
N LEU A 132 2.26 -3.65 2.80
CA LEU A 132 1.47 -2.85 3.72
C LEU A 132 2.38 -2.12 4.71
N GLY A 133 2.02 -0.89 5.05
CA GLY A 133 2.69 -0.12 6.08
C GLY A 133 1.82 1.05 6.52
N LEU A 134 1.43 1.07 7.78
CA LEU A 134 0.58 2.09 8.38
C LEU A 134 1.33 2.92 9.41
N ARG A 135 0.80 4.09 9.68
CA ARG A 135 1.03 4.86 10.90
C ARG A 135 -0.30 5.22 11.53
N VAL A 136 -0.37 5.15 12.85
CA VAL A 136 -1.51 5.66 13.61
C VAL A 136 -1.04 6.80 14.49
N ARG A 137 -1.74 7.92 14.43
CA ARG A 137 -1.50 9.11 15.26
C ARG A 137 -2.84 9.65 15.76
N ARG A 138 -2.95 9.87 17.05
CA ARG A 138 -4.19 10.34 17.71
C ARG A 138 -5.42 9.46 17.39
N GLY A 139 -5.21 8.15 17.18
CA GLY A 139 -6.26 7.21 16.83
C GLY A 139 -6.70 7.25 15.37
N CYS A 140 -5.96 7.96 14.49
CA CYS A 140 -6.23 8.04 13.06
C CYS A 140 -5.11 7.40 12.28
N SER A 141 -5.47 6.59 11.28
CA SER A 141 -4.50 5.95 10.37
C SER A 141 -4.10 6.88 9.24
N PHE A 142 -2.91 6.66 8.68
CA PHE A 142 -2.46 7.18 7.39
C PHE A 142 -1.38 6.26 6.80
N HIS A 143 -0.94 6.48 5.56
CA HIS A 143 -0.32 5.47 4.71
C HIS A 143 -1.27 4.29 4.44
N GLY A 144 -0.80 3.13 4.07
CA GLY A 144 -1.68 2.02 3.74
C GLY A 144 -1.02 0.88 2.98
N LEU A 145 -1.40 0.68 1.73
CA LEU A 145 -1.01 -0.47 0.91
C LEU A 145 -0.40 -0.05 -0.44
N ALA A 146 0.35 -0.98 -1.04
CA ALA A 146 0.88 -0.85 -2.40
C ALA A 146 0.78 -2.20 -3.10
N LEU A 147 0.03 -2.26 -4.21
CA LEU A 147 -0.19 -3.45 -5.03
C LEU A 147 0.54 -3.30 -6.36
N ASN A 148 1.42 -4.24 -6.66
CA ASN A 148 2.14 -4.27 -7.93
C ASN A 148 1.20 -4.76 -9.03
N LEU A 149 0.96 -3.95 -10.05
CA LEU A 149 0.07 -4.28 -11.17
C LEU A 149 0.84 -4.65 -12.44
N ASP A 150 1.53 -3.68 -13.01
CA ASP A 150 2.36 -3.84 -14.22
C ASP A 150 3.43 -2.74 -14.20
N MET A 151 4.54 -3.02 -13.55
CA MET A 151 5.60 -2.07 -13.23
C MET A 151 6.98 -2.65 -13.48
N ASP A 152 7.99 -1.80 -13.48
CA ASP A 152 9.38 -2.24 -13.42
C ASP A 152 9.71 -2.75 -12.01
N LEU A 153 9.91 -4.06 -11.86
CA LEU A 153 10.27 -4.70 -10.59
C LEU A 153 11.78 -4.66 -10.32
N GLU A 154 12.62 -4.24 -11.27
CA GLU A 154 14.08 -4.20 -11.10
C GLU A 154 14.51 -3.40 -9.85
N PRO A 155 13.94 -2.20 -9.55
CA PRO A 155 14.35 -1.44 -8.37
C PRO A 155 14.20 -2.17 -7.04
N PHE A 156 13.28 -3.14 -6.92
CA PHE A 156 13.20 -3.96 -5.72
C PHE A 156 14.46 -4.80 -5.45
N ARG A 157 15.26 -5.10 -6.47
CA ARG A 157 16.55 -5.80 -6.33
C ARG A 157 17.66 -4.91 -5.79
N ARG A 158 17.45 -3.59 -5.78
CA ARG A 158 18.38 -2.58 -5.24
C ARG A 158 18.21 -2.35 -3.73
N ILE A 159 17.28 -3.05 -3.12
CA ILE A 159 16.96 -2.99 -1.69
C ILE A 159 16.74 -4.42 -1.16
N ASN A 160 16.73 -4.58 0.18
CA ASN A 160 16.17 -5.76 0.82
C ASN A 160 14.72 -5.44 1.25
N PRO A 161 13.70 -5.78 0.42
CA PRO A 161 12.34 -5.39 0.70
C PRO A 161 11.88 -5.96 2.04
N CYS A 162 11.26 -5.13 2.87
CA CYS A 162 10.81 -5.53 4.21
C CYS A 162 11.95 -6.06 5.13
N GLY A 163 13.22 -5.81 4.79
CA GLY A 163 14.39 -6.32 5.53
C GLY A 163 14.75 -7.78 5.23
N TYR A 164 14.08 -8.42 4.30
CA TYR A 164 14.36 -9.81 3.91
C TYR A 164 15.24 -9.85 2.65
N ALA A 165 16.48 -10.31 2.82
CA ALA A 165 17.36 -10.56 1.69
C ALA A 165 16.77 -11.67 0.80
N GLY A 166 16.72 -11.41 -0.52
CA GLY A 166 16.23 -12.38 -1.49
C GLY A 166 14.70 -12.53 -1.56
N LEU A 167 13.93 -11.68 -0.89
CA LEU A 167 12.48 -11.65 -1.07
C LEU A 167 12.15 -11.25 -2.51
N ARG A 168 11.53 -12.17 -3.24
CA ARG A 168 11.07 -11.92 -4.60
C ARG A 168 9.75 -11.16 -4.60
N MET A 169 9.67 -10.14 -5.46
CA MET A 169 8.45 -9.39 -5.73
C MET A 169 7.85 -9.89 -7.04
N THR A 170 6.52 -9.92 -7.09
CA THR A 170 5.75 -10.22 -8.30
C THR A 170 4.69 -9.14 -8.53
N GLN A 171 3.94 -9.23 -9.61
CA GLN A 171 2.92 -8.26 -10.02
C GLN A 171 1.77 -8.95 -10.75
N LEU A 172 0.61 -8.30 -10.80
CA LEU A 172 -0.60 -8.88 -11.38
C LEU A 172 -0.41 -9.32 -12.84
N SER A 173 0.29 -8.53 -13.67
CA SER A 173 0.54 -8.85 -15.09
C SER A 173 1.33 -10.14 -15.31
N GLU A 174 2.04 -10.65 -14.30
CA GLU A 174 2.73 -11.96 -14.38
C GLU A 174 1.79 -13.15 -14.15
N HIS A 175 0.55 -12.91 -13.72
CA HIS A 175 -0.41 -13.95 -13.33
C HIS A 175 -1.68 -13.97 -14.17
N VAL A 176 -1.85 -13.02 -15.09
CA VAL A 176 -3.01 -12.91 -15.98
C VAL A 176 -2.57 -12.91 -17.45
N SER A 177 -3.44 -13.36 -18.34
CA SER A 177 -3.16 -13.38 -19.78
C SER A 177 -3.51 -12.06 -20.48
N GLU A 178 -4.47 -11.33 -19.93
CA GLU A 178 -4.93 -10.08 -20.51
C GLU A 178 -4.16 -8.89 -19.94
N PRO A 179 -3.99 -7.80 -20.70
CA PRO A 179 -3.39 -6.58 -20.19
C PRO A 179 -4.13 -6.06 -18.96
N VAL A 180 -3.37 -5.61 -17.96
CA VAL A 180 -3.94 -5.06 -16.72
C VAL A 180 -4.49 -3.66 -16.96
N ASP A 181 -5.81 -3.50 -16.83
CA ASP A 181 -6.45 -2.19 -16.82
C ASP A 181 -6.38 -1.58 -15.41
N VAL A 182 -5.44 -0.66 -15.22
CA VAL A 182 -5.19 0.00 -13.94
C VAL A 182 -6.44 0.72 -13.41
N ALA A 183 -7.21 1.37 -14.29
CA ALA A 183 -8.42 2.09 -13.88
C ALA A 183 -9.51 1.13 -13.38
N GLN A 184 -9.66 -0.01 -14.03
CA GLN A 184 -10.57 -1.06 -13.59
C GLN A 184 -10.15 -1.63 -12.22
N VAL A 185 -8.86 -1.96 -12.05
CA VAL A 185 -8.33 -2.49 -10.77
C VAL A 185 -8.53 -1.48 -9.66
N GLU A 186 -8.29 -0.20 -9.93
CA GLU A 186 -8.47 0.88 -8.96
C GLU A 186 -9.93 1.00 -8.49
N GLN A 187 -10.89 0.94 -9.40
CA GLN A 187 -12.33 0.96 -9.07
C GLN A 187 -12.75 -0.27 -8.26
N GLN A 188 -12.25 -1.44 -8.63
CA GLN A 188 -12.52 -2.68 -7.91
C GLN A 188 -11.92 -2.66 -6.50
N LEU A 189 -10.67 -2.16 -6.35
CA LEU A 189 -10.04 -2.00 -5.03
C LEU A 189 -10.84 -1.02 -4.16
N ALA A 190 -11.30 0.09 -4.73
CA ALA A 190 -12.15 1.05 -4.03
C ALA A 190 -13.42 0.38 -3.48
N SER A 191 -14.09 -0.41 -4.30
CA SER A 191 -15.31 -1.13 -3.94
C SER A 191 -15.05 -2.16 -2.82
N VAL A 192 -14.01 -2.99 -2.97
CA VAL A 192 -13.68 -4.02 -1.98
C VAL A 192 -13.27 -3.40 -0.65
N LEU A 193 -12.46 -2.33 -0.65
CA LEU A 193 -12.07 -1.61 0.56
C LEU A 193 -13.28 -0.99 1.28
N ARG A 194 -14.18 -0.35 0.54
CA ARG A 194 -15.41 0.22 1.12
C ARG A 194 -16.24 -0.85 1.82
N LYS A 195 -16.48 -1.96 1.13
CA LYS A 195 -17.24 -3.09 1.67
C LYS A 195 -16.58 -3.67 2.94
N ARG A 196 -15.29 -3.96 2.88
CA ARG A 196 -14.54 -4.54 4.01
C ARG A 196 -14.46 -3.60 5.22
N LEU A 197 -14.39 -2.30 4.98
CA LEU A 197 -14.33 -1.28 6.03
C LEU A 197 -15.72 -0.81 6.49
N GLY A 198 -16.81 -1.36 5.94
CA GLY A 198 -18.17 -1.05 6.36
C GLY A 198 -18.63 0.36 5.96
N TYR A 199 -18.18 0.87 4.80
CA TYR A 199 -18.66 2.15 4.24
C TYR A 199 -19.79 1.98 3.22
N ASP A 200 -20.01 0.77 2.77
CA ASP A 200 -21.20 0.41 1.99
C ASP A 200 -22.27 -0.06 2.97
N ALA A 201 -22.84 0.87 3.72
CA ALA A 201 -24.04 0.58 4.49
C ALA A 201 -25.21 0.32 3.54
N ALA A 202 -25.96 -0.71 3.84
CA ALA A 202 -27.18 -1.14 3.17
C ALA A 202 -28.18 -0.02 2.96
#